data_122ac504242048765f95354e29ca67b9
#
_entry.id   122ac504242048765f95354e29ca67b9
#
_cell.length_a   1.000
_cell.length_b   1.000
_cell.length_c   1.000
_cell.angle_alpha   90.00
_cell.angle_beta   90.00
_cell.angle_gamma   90.00
#
_symmetry.space_group_name_H-M   'P 1'
#
loop_
_entity.id
_entity.type
_entity.pdbx_description
1 polymer ?
#
loop_
_entity_poly.entity_id
_entity_poly.type
_entity_poly.pdbx_seq_one_letter_code
_entity_poly.pdbx_strand_id
1 'polypeptide(L)'
;MDIPGYNKQFLAKVKSEEPIYNNATSYGVQVKSISDISVPLNAKQYWRAIGVHHLTGAENMGNHHAYCDVVDADGQRINGTRLVLTQSNTAPLYAVIDKPANEAGTNFPMWSHTRATVAVASPNDNPLPSEEVGILRTDHADEEVGNTWGHHSFYVVFQLATISQPETPPVEPPKEPVDPGSPALSLEETIALVGQPSIIPLNPDAMFYKIAKQQNLGERLTAEYDAEYQGKAYRAQIYEKGIVYAQVGDWGNVKIIPRTN
;
A
#
# COMPACT_ATOMS: atom_id res chain seq x y z
N MET A 1 22.41 13.63 11.19
CA MET A 1 23.05 13.50 9.87
C MET A 1 22.31 14.42 8.91
N ASP A 2 22.97 15.36 8.33
CA ASP A 2 22.39 16.25 7.32
C ASP A 2 22.40 15.52 5.97
N ILE A 3 21.23 15.34 5.34
CA ILE A 3 21.10 14.78 3.99
C ILE A 3 20.56 15.86 3.03
N PRO A 4 21.11 17.08 3.04
CA PRO A 4 20.49 18.24 2.40
C PRO A 4 20.53 18.20 0.87
N GLY A 5 21.52 17.54 0.28
CA GLY A 5 21.61 17.38 -1.17
C GLY A 5 20.56 16.43 -1.73
N TYR A 6 20.18 15.45 -0.94
CA TYR A 6 19.27 14.40 -1.32
C TYR A 6 17.80 14.86 -1.35
N ASN A 7 17.38 15.62 -0.35
CA ASN A 7 16.04 16.22 -0.32
C ASN A 7 15.74 17.06 -1.57
N LYS A 8 16.71 17.81 -2.07
CA LYS A 8 16.51 18.60 -3.30
C LYS A 8 16.28 17.75 -4.54
N GLN A 9 16.97 16.62 -4.66
CA GLN A 9 16.77 15.70 -5.80
C GLN A 9 15.40 15.03 -5.75
N PHE A 10 14.95 14.63 -4.58
CA PHE A 10 13.60 14.07 -4.40
C PHE A 10 12.53 15.10 -4.72
N LEU A 11 12.64 16.29 -4.18
CA LEU A 11 11.68 17.36 -4.42
C LEU A 11 11.58 17.72 -5.91
N ALA A 12 12.70 17.70 -6.64
CA ALA A 12 12.71 17.90 -8.08
C ALA A 12 11.97 16.78 -8.82
N LYS A 13 12.14 15.53 -8.38
CA LYS A 13 11.44 14.36 -8.96
C LYS A 13 9.95 14.34 -8.64
N VAL A 14 9.56 14.69 -7.44
CA VAL A 14 8.15 14.86 -7.07
C VAL A 14 7.43 15.80 -8.02
N LYS A 15 8.08 16.91 -8.39
CA LYS A 15 7.51 17.91 -9.31
C LYS A 15 7.46 17.46 -10.77
N SER A 16 8.29 16.48 -11.16
CA SER A 16 8.36 15.99 -12.54
C SER A 16 7.50 14.76 -12.80
N GLU A 17 6.79 14.23 -11.78
CA GLU A 17 6.04 12.97 -11.84
C GLU A 17 6.86 11.76 -12.31
N GLU A 18 8.16 11.83 -12.21
CA GLU A 18 9.10 10.80 -12.62
C GLU A 18 8.91 9.50 -11.78
N PRO A 19 9.28 8.33 -12.34
CA PRO A 19 9.21 7.08 -11.60
C PRO A 19 10.03 7.14 -10.31
N ILE A 20 9.68 6.27 -9.36
CA ILE A 20 10.31 6.18 -8.05
C ILE A 20 11.83 6.05 -8.19
N TYR A 21 12.57 6.96 -7.54
CA TYR A 21 14.00 6.81 -7.41
C TYR A 21 14.32 5.66 -6.44
N ASN A 22 15.07 4.67 -6.90
CA ASN A 22 15.55 3.58 -6.06
C ASN A 22 16.94 3.12 -6.53
N ASN A 23 17.99 3.51 -5.81
CA ASN A 23 19.35 3.05 -6.07
C ASN A 23 19.71 1.74 -5.34
N ALA A 24 18.78 1.20 -4.55
CA ALA A 24 18.97 0.00 -3.74
C ALA A 24 18.39 -1.27 -4.39
N THR A 25 17.97 -1.22 -5.65
CA THR A 25 17.36 -2.36 -6.36
C THR A 25 18.31 -3.54 -6.47
N SER A 26 19.61 -3.29 -6.66
CA SER A 26 20.66 -4.32 -6.73
C SER A 26 20.80 -5.11 -5.42
N TYR A 27 20.37 -4.55 -4.30
CA TYR A 27 20.33 -5.20 -2.98
C TYR A 27 18.98 -5.90 -2.70
N GLY A 28 18.08 -5.94 -3.67
CA GLY A 28 16.77 -6.56 -3.57
C GLY A 28 15.72 -5.68 -2.88
N VAL A 29 15.99 -4.39 -2.69
CA VAL A 29 15.00 -3.44 -2.16
C VAL A 29 13.90 -3.20 -3.19
N GLN A 30 12.66 -3.39 -2.78
CA GLN A 30 11.48 -3.30 -3.62
C GLN A 30 10.46 -2.34 -3.00
N VAL A 31 9.73 -1.66 -3.87
CA VAL A 31 8.55 -0.91 -3.48
C VAL A 31 7.33 -1.71 -3.89
N LYS A 32 6.51 -2.07 -2.91
CA LYS A 32 5.20 -2.65 -3.14
C LYS A 32 4.24 -1.51 -3.41
N SER A 33 3.82 -1.40 -4.64
CA SER A 33 3.03 -0.27 -5.13
C SER A 33 1.59 -0.31 -4.63
N ILE A 34 0.88 0.79 -4.81
CA ILE A 34 -0.54 0.90 -4.46
C ILE A 34 -1.42 -0.15 -5.17
N SER A 35 -1.02 -0.59 -6.37
CA SER A 35 -1.71 -1.66 -7.11
C SER A 35 -1.54 -3.04 -6.48
N ASP A 36 -0.50 -3.23 -5.66
CA ASP A 36 -0.17 -4.50 -5.02
C ASP A 36 -0.69 -4.61 -3.59
N ILE A 37 -1.38 -3.60 -3.11
CA ILE A 37 -1.97 -3.54 -1.77
C ILE A 37 -3.49 -3.39 -1.84
N SER A 38 -4.17 -3.85 -0.79
CA SER A 38 -5.62 -3.65 -0.67
C SER A 38 -5.92 -2.20 -0.33
N VAL A 39 -6.57 -1.51 -1.25
CA VAL A 39 -6.99 -0.11 -1.08
C VAL A 39 -8.48 -0.07 -0.75
N PRO A 40 -8.89 0.63 0.31
CA PRO A 40 -10.32 0.88 0.55
C PRO A 40 -10.97 1.59 -0.64
N LEU A 41 -12.16 1.14 -1.05
CA LEU A 41 -12.88 1.69 -2.21
C LEU A 41 -13.14 3.20 -2.15
N ASN A 42 -13.22 3.75 -0.94
CA ASN A 42 -13.44 5.17 -0.70
C ASN A 42 -12.15 5.97 -0.45
N ALA A 43 -11.00 5.32 -0.52
CA ALA A 43 -9.73 6.01 -0.35
C ALA A 43 -9.49 6.94 -1.54
N LYS A 44 -9.35 8.23 -1.25
CA LYS A 44 -9.04 9.26 -2.26
C LYS A 44 -7.56 9.58 -2.31
N GLN A 45 -6.83 9.21 -1.27
CA GLN A 45 -5.41 9.50 -1.09
C GLN A 45 -4.70 8.27 -0.54
N TYR A 46 -3.39 8.24 -0.75
CA TYR A 46 -2.51 7.21 -0.23
C TYR A 46 -1.11 7.78 -0.02
N TRP A 47 -0.27 7.03 0.66
CA TRP A 47 1.13 7.36 0.83
C TRP A 47 1.96 6.65 -0.24
N ARG A 48 2.43 7.42 -1.20
CA ARG A 48 3.29 6.94 -2.30
C ARG A 48 4.74 6.96 -1.85
N ALA A 49 5.47 5.88 -2.03
CA ALA A 49 6.92 5.88 -1.90
C ALA A 49 7.53 6.57 -3.13
N ILE A 50 8.21 7.69 -2.94
CA ILE A 50 8.79 8.48 -4.03
C ILE A 50 10.30 8.31 -4.14
N GLY A 51 10.93 7.72 -3.13
CA GLY A 51 12.35 7.50 -3.18
C GLY A 51 12.91 6.58 -2.12
N VAL A 52 13.90 5.80 -2.53
CA VAL A 52 14.73 4.97 -1.68
C VAL A 52 16.19 5.21 -2.04
N HIS A 53 16.97 5.68 -1.09
CA HIS A 53 18.41 5.86 -1.24
C HIS A 53 19.16 4.97 -0.26
N HIS A 54 19.96 4.05 -0.78
CA HIS A 54 21.00 3.40 -0.02
C HIS A 54 22.14 4.39 0.15
N LEU A 55 22.50 4.69 1.38
CA LEU A 55 23.55 5.66 1.68
C LEU A 55 24.92 5.13 1.26
N THR A 56 25.72 5.95 0.62
CA THR A 56 27.15 5.68 0.39
C THR A 56 27.88 5.56 1.74
N GLY A 57 29.06 4.95 1.77
CA GLY A 57 29.84 4.83 2.99
C GLY A 57 30.17 6.18 3.63
N ALA A 58 30.44 7.19 2.79
CA ALA A 58 30.68 8.56 3.24
C ALA A 58 29.45 9.23 3.89
N GLU A 59 28.25 8.91 3.41
CA GLU A 59 26.97 9.37 3.99
C GLU A 59 26.62 8.56 5.24
N ASN A 60 26.84 7.26 5.21
CA ASN A 60 26.45 6.32 6.24
C ASN A 60 27.33 6.38 7.48
N MET A 61 28.65 6.49 7.31
CA MET A 61 29.63 6.54 8.40
C MET A 61 29.48 5.42 9.44
N GLY A 62 29.16 4.20 9.01
CA GLY A 62 28.97 3.03 9.86
C GLY A 62 27.64 2.97 10.62
N ASN A 63 26.66 3.75 10.25
CA ASN A 63 25.32 3.66 10.83
C ASN A 63 24.52 2.48 10.24
N HIS A 64 23.37 2.18 10.85
CA HIS A 64 22.43 1.13 10.44
C HIS A 64 20.98 1.58 10.69
N HIS A 65 20.56 2.58 9.93
CA HIS A 65 19.25 3.21 10.12
C HIS A 65 18.42 3.23 8.84
N ALA A 66 17.11 3.10 9.00
CA ALA A 66 16.15 3.58 8.02
C ALA A 66 15.75 5.01 8.39
N TYR A 67 16.32 5.98 7.72
CA TYR A 67 15.94 7.39 7.81
C TYR A 67 14.69 7.62 6.97
N CYS A 68 13.74 8.40 7.47
CA CYS A 68 12.47 8.58 6.80
C CYS A 68 11.99 10.02 6.77
N ASP A 69 11.33 10.39 5.68
CA ASP A 69 10.57 11.61 5.55
C ASP A 69 9.20 11.36 4.93
N VAL A 70 8.26 12.23 5.24
CA VAL A 70 6.92 12.25 4.64
C VAL A 70 6.62 13.66 4.20
N VAL A 71 6.20 13.81 2.95
CA VAL A 71 5.93 15.13 2.34
C VAL A 71 4.53 15.19 1.73
N ASP A 72 4.01 16.39 1.58
CA ASP A 72 2.79 16.66 0.81
C ASP A 72 3.06 16.69 -0.70
N ALA A 73 2.04 17.01 -1.49
CA ALA A 73 2.14 17.12 -2.95
C ALA A 73 3.13 18.19 -3.41
N ASP A 74 3.36 19.23 -2.60
CA ASP A 74 4.30 20.30 -2.89
C ASP A 74 5.73 20.00 -2.40
N GLY A 75 5.92 18.85 -1.75
CA GLY A 75 7.20 18.40 -1.19
C GLY A 75 7.53 19.04 0.16
N GLN A 76 6.54 19.60 0.87
CA GLN A 76 6.73 20.10 2.22
C GLN A 76 6.59 18.96 3.23
N ARG A 77 7.48 18.92 4.23
CA ARG A 77 7.42 17.91 5.29
C ARG A 77 6.12 17.98 6.08
N ILE A 78 5.47 16.82 6.28
CA ILE A 78 4.27 16.70 7.10
C ILE A 78 4.68 16.22 8.49
N ASN A 79 4.89 17.14 9.41
CA ASN A 79 5.19 16.83 10.80
C ASN A 79 4.01 16.13 11.49
N GLY A 80 4.31 15.27 12.47
CA GLY A 80 3.31 14.49 13.19
C GLY A 80 2.88 13.21 12.47
N THR A 81 3.29 12.99 11.21
CA THR A 81 3.00 11.74 10.50
C THR A 81 3.75 10.58 11.17
N ARG A 82 3.04 9.48 11.39
CA ARG A 82 3.57 8.27 12.01
C ARG A 82 3.98 7.26 10.95
N LEU A 83 5.14 6.67 11.11
CA LEU A 83 5.62 5.56 10.29
C LEU A 83 5.72 4.28 11.12
N VAL A 84 5.77 3.15 10.41
CA VAL A 84 6.01 1.83 10.98
C VAL A 84 7.16 1.16 10.25
N LEU A 85 8.06 0.56 11.01
CA LEU A 85 9.07 -0.37 10.50
C LEU A 85 8.76 -1.76 11.04
N THR A 86 8.65 -2.73 10.14
CA THR A 86 8.45 -4.14 10.47
C THR A 86 9.69 -4.94 10.13
N GLN A 87 10.04 -5.89 10.98
CA GLN A 87 11.17 -6.80 10.82
C GLN A 87 10.72 -8.21 11.20
N SER A 88 11.37 -9.22 10.64
CA SER A 88 11.05 -10.61 11.00
C SER A 88 11.26 -10.85 12.51
N ASN A 89 10.29 -11.51 13.14
CA ASN A 89 10.35 -11.97 14.54
C ASN A 89 10.45 -10.88 15.61
N THR A 90 10.10 -9.64 15.29
CA THR A 90 10.06 -8.55 16.27
C THR A 90 8.72 -7.81 16.18
N ALA A 91 8.34 -7.14 17.27
CA ALA A 91 7.19 -6.24 17.24
C ALA A 91 7.48 -5.06 16.30
N PRO A 92 6.46 -4.54 15.59
CA PRO A 92 6.59 -3.34 14.78
C PRO A 92 7.11 -2.16 15.61
N LEU A 93 8.06 -1.41 15.04
CA LEU A 93 8.54 -0.16 15.61
C LEU A 93 7.77 1.01 14.98
N TYR A 94 7.42 1.99 15.78
CA TYR A 94 6.73 3.19 15.33
C TYR A 94 7.55 4.43 15.64
N ALA A 95 7.57 5.37 14.70
CA ALA A 95 8.20 6.67 14.88
C ALA A 95 7.36 7.78 14.25
N VAL A 96 7.55 9.01 14.69
CA VAL A 96 6.83 10.19 14.21
C VAL A 96 7.80 11.13 13.51
N ILE A 97 7.35 11.80 12.48
CA ILE A 97 8.09 12.89 11.82
C ILE A 97 8.05 14.11 12.75
N ASP A 98 9.12 14.34 13.47
CA ASP A 98 9.20 15.40 14.50
C ASP A 98 10.57 16.11 14.57
N LYS A 99 11.53 15.67 13.75
CA LYS A 99 12.88 16.25 13.78
C LYS A 99 12.98 17.56 13.02
N PRO A 100 14.00 18.39 13.31
CA PRO A 100 14.26 19.64 12.59
C PRO A 100 14.42 19.43 11.08
N ALA A 101 14.18 20.49 10.30
CA ALA A 101 14.19 20.43 8.84
C ALA A 101 15.58 20.14 8.22
N ASN A 102 16.64 20.30 8.96
CA ASN A 102 18.01 19.97 8.55
C ASN A 102 18.40 18.50 8.81
N GLU A 103 17.51 17.72 9.39
CA GLU A 103 17.67 16.29 9.60
C GLU A 103 16.59 15.51 8.84
N ALA A 104 16.76 14.18 8.67
CA ALA A 104 15.66 13.30 8.28
C ALA A 104 14.53 13.40 9.32
N GLY A 105 13.27 13.39 8.88
CA GLY A 105 12.12 13.64 9.75
C GLY A 105 11.99 12.67 10.90
N THR A 106 12.46 11.43 10.71
CA THR A 106 12.63 10.41 11.77
C THR A 106 13.63 9.35 11.34
N ASN A 107 13.94 8.40 12.23
CA ASN A 107 14.74 7.23 11.89
C ASN A 107 14.39 6.02 12.75
N PHE A 108 14.60 4.84 12.18
CA PHE A 108 14.53 3.56 12.88
C PHE A 108 15.91 2.91 12.92
N PRO A 109 16.38 2.39 14.07
CA PRO A 109 17.55 1.55 14.08
C PRO A 109 17.23 0.21 13.40
N MET A 110 18.11 -0.23 12.51
CA MET A 110 18.07 -1.56 11.92
C MET A 110 19.19 -2.40 12.53
N TRP A 111 18.85 -3.56 13.09
CA TRP A 111 19.83 -4.42 13.70
C TRP A 111 20.66 -5.16 12.64
N SER A 112 21.82 -5.65 13.05
CA SER A 112 22.68 -6.51 12.23
C SER A 112 21.88 -7.66 11.62
N HIS A 113 22.08 -7.93 10.33
CA HIS A 113 21.36 -8.95 9.54
C HIS A 113 19.84 -8.70 9.37
N THR A 114 19.39 -7.49 9.60
CA THR A 114 17.98 -7.15 9.45
C THR A 114 17.57 -7.02 7.99
N ARG A 115 16.36 -7.48 7.72
CA ARG A 115 15.57 -7.16 6.53
C ARG A 115 14.29 -6.51 7.02
N ALA A 116 14.15 -5.24 6.72
CA ALA A 116 13.05 -4.43 7.24
C ALA A 116 12.14 -3.94 6.12
N THR A 117 10.90 -3.64 6.47
CA THR A 117 9.93 -2.97 5.62
C THR A 117 9.44 -1.71 6.33
N VAL A 118 9.38 -0.60 5.61
CA VAL A 118 8.87 0.69 6.10
C VAL A 118 7.62 1.09 5.34
N ALA A 119 6.64 1.60 6.08
CA ALA A 119 5.40 2.17 5.54
C ALA A 119 4.94 3.35 6.41
N VAL A 120 4.02 4.15 5.90
CA VAL A 120 3.32 5.15 6.73
C VAL A 120 2.19 4.48 7.48
N ALA A 121 2.15 4.67 8.80
CA ALA A 121 1.11 4.16 9.67
C ALA A 121 0.02 5.22 9.85
N SER A 122 -1.09 5.04 9.16
CA SER A 122 -2.25 5.91 9.34
C SER A 122 -2.88 5.75 10.72
N PRO A 123 -3.48 6.80 11.29
CA PRO A 123 -4.34 6.69 12.45
C PRO A 123 -5.49 5.70 12.23
N ASN A 124 -5.92 5.01 13.28
CA ASN A 124 -6.99 4.02 13.19
C ASN A 124 -8.34 4.62 12.77
N ASP A 125 -8.55 5.90 13.04
CA ASP A 125 -9.77 6.66 12.74
C ASP A 125 -9.77 7.26 11.31
N ASN A 126 -8.59 7.30 10.65
CA ASN A 126 -8.46 7.78 9.27
C ASN A 126 -7.38 6.97 8.52
N PRO A 127 -7.63 5.70 8.22
CA PRO A 127 -6.65 4.86 7.56
C PRO A 127 -6.47 5.26 6.09
N LEU A 128 -5.29 5.78 5.75
CA LEU A 128 -4.84 5.92 4.37
C LEU A 128 -3.95 4.73 4.01
N PRO A 129 -4.15 4.12 2.84
CA PRO A 129 -3.24 3.07 2.37
C PRO A 129 -1.84 3.64 2.14
N SER A 130 -0.82 2.83 2.36
CA SER A 130 0.58 3.20 2.14
C SER A 130 1.28 2.17 1.29
N GLU A 131 2.00 2.62 0.28
CA GLU A 131 3.02 1.78 -0.33
C GLU A 131 4.05 1.36 0.70
N GLU A 132 4.71 0.23 0.46
CA GLU A 132 5.68 -0.36 1.36
C GLU A 132 7.06 -0.40 0.69
N VAL A 133 8.08 0.06 1.39
CA VAL A 133 9.47 -0.11 0.96
C VAL A 133 10.04 -1.29 1.72
N GLY A 134 10.20 -2.42 1.02
CA GLY A 134 10.56 -3.69 1.62
C GLY A 134 11.96 -4.16 1.29
N ILE A 135 12.43 -5.09 2.13
CA ILE A 135 13.75 -5.72 2.03
C ILE A 135 14.90 -4.70 2.15
N LEU A 136 14.74 -3.72 3.04
CA LEU A 136 15.87 -2.89 3.47
C LEU A 136 16.84 -3.80 4.22
N ARG A 137 18.04 -4.00 3.67
CA ARG A 137 18.97 -5.04 4.14
C ARG A 137 20.22 -4.44 4.76
N THR A 138 20.67 -5.03 5.86
CA THR A 138 21.99 -4.77 6.45
C THR A 138 22.93 -5.97 6.33
N ASP A 139 22.45 -7.08 5.74
CA ASP A 139 23.15 -8.37 5.64
C ASP A 139 23.89 -8.54 4.29
N HIS A 140 24.55 -7.51 3.80
CA HIS A 140 25.41 -7.59 2.62
C HIS A 140 26.85 -7.16 2.89
N ALA A 141 27.75 -7.54 1.99
CA ALA A 141 29.18 -7.33 2.17
C ALA A 141 29.54 -5.84 2.22
N ASP A 142 30.74 -5.57 2.68
CA ASP A 142 31.34 -4.25 2.61
C ASP A 142 31.42 -3.79 1.15
N GLU A 143 30.98 -2.57 0.91
CA GLU A 143 31.01 -1.96 -0.42
C GLU A 143 32.13 -0.92 -0.46
N GLU A 144 32.23 -0.15 0.62
CA GLU A 144 33.21 0.91 0.78
C GLU A 144 33.37 1.26 2.27
N VAL A 145 34.38 2.06 2.59
CA VAL A 145 34.59 2.53 3.97
C VAL A 145 33.33 3.27 4.43
N GLY A 146 32.76 2.84 5.57
CA GLY A 146 31.52 3.35 6.13
C GLY A 146 30.29 2.50 5.86
N ASN A 147 30.39 1.54 4.91
CA ASN A 147 29.37 0.52 4.66
C ASN A 147 29.97 -0.87 4.90
N THR A 148 29.69 -1.47 6.05
CA THR A 148 30.18 -2.80 6.42
C THR A 148 29.01 -3.73 6.72
N TRP A 149 29.27 -5.02 6.78
CA TRP A 149 28.26 -6.02 7.14
C TRP A 149 27.55 -5.63 8.45
N GLY A 150 26.23 -5.47 8.35
CA GLY A 150 25.39 -5.01 9.47
C GLY A 150 25.29 -3.48 9.62
N HIS A 151 26.04 -2.69 8.83
CA HIS A 151 26.11 -1.23 8.92
C HIS A 151 25.77 -0.58 7.60
N HIS A 152 24.55 -0.78 7.13
CA HIS A 152 23.98 -0.13 5.96
C HIS A 152 22.75 0.69 6.36
N SER A 153 22.61 1.87 5.81
CA SER A 153 21.48 2.76 6.06
C SER A 153 20.76 3.14 4.76
N PHE A 154 19.50 3.45 4.92
CA PHE A 154 18.63 3.85 3.83
C PHE A 154 17.90 5.13 4.18
N TYR A 155 17.63 5.95 3.18
CA TYR A 155 16.72 7.09 3.29
C TYR A 155 15.49 6.84 2.45
N VAL A 156 14.32 6.84 3.07
CA VAL A 156 13.03 6.54 2.45
C VAL A 156 12.12 7.74 2.54
N VAL A 157 11.51 8.13 1.42
CA VAL A 157 10.58 9.27 1.38
C VAL A 157 9.24 8.83 0.83
N PHE A 158 8.20 9.19 1.57
CA PHE A 158 6.81 9.02 1.16
C PHE A 158 6.17 10.38 0.85
N GLN A 159 5.24 10.38 -0.09
CA GLN A 159 4.44 11.54 -0.46
C GLN A 159 2.95 11.25 -0.33
N LEU A 160 2.20 12.21 0.17
CA LEU A 160 0.75 12.16 0.08
C LEU A 160 0.32 12.36 -1.38
N ALA A 161 -0.27 11.33 -1.96
CA ALA A 161 -0.70 11.30 -3.35
C ALA A 161 -2.21 11.07 -3.46
N THR A 162 -2.81 11.54 -4.52
CA THR A 162 -4.21 11.27 -4.85
C THR A 162 -4.30 9.96 -5.63
N ILE A 163 -5.24 9.12 -5.29
CA ILE A 163 -5.58 7.96 -6.11
C ILE A 163 -6.31 8.48 -7.32
N SER A 164 -5.65 8.45 -8.48
CA SER A 164 -6.32 8.71 -9.75
C SER A 164 -7.32 7.58 -9.96
N GLN A 165 -8.58 7.84 -9.68
CA GLN A 165 -9.61 6.99 -10.24
C GLN A 165 -9.45 7.09 -11.77
N PRO A 166 -9.57 5.97 -12.52
CA PRO A 166 -9.63 6.08 -13.97
C PRO A 166 -10.70 7.14 -14.27
N GLU A 167 -10.29 8.20 -14.98
CA GLU A 167 -11.24 9.24 -15.38
C GLU A 167 -12.41 8.52 -16.01
N THR A 168 -13.58 8.63 -15.41
CA THR A 168 -14.81 8.35 -16.12
C THR A 168 -14.70 9.19 -17.37
N PRO A 169 -14.69 8.59 -18.58
CA PRO A 169 -14.57 9.37 -19.82
C PRO A 169 -15.55 10.53 -19.71
N PRO A 170 -15.17 11.75 -20.14
CA PRO A 170 -16.05 12.91 -20.04
C PRO A 170 -17.44 12.46 -20.47
N VAL A 171 -18.42 12.63 -19.60
CA VAL A 171 -19.81 12.36 -19.96
C VAL A 171 -20.07 13.29 -21.14
N GLU A 172 -20.01 12.75 -22.36
CA GLU A 172 -20.47 13.49 -23.54
C GLU A 172 -21.82 14.09 -23.16
N PRO A 173 -22.06 15.36 -23.48
CA PRO A 173 -23.37 15.96 -23.22
C PRO A 173 -24.44 15.02 -23.80
N PRO A 174 -25.57 14.79 -23.10
CA PRO A 174 -26.49 13.73 -23.40
C PRO A 174 -26.83 13.73 -24.90
N LYS A 175 -26.28 12.76 -25.62
CA LYS A 175 -26.85 12.36 -26.91
C LYS A 175 -28.22 11.84 -26.59
N GLU A 176 -29.16 12.24 -27.41
CA GLU A 176 -30.62 11.94 -27.42
C GLU A 176 -31.02 10.63 -26.69
N PRO A 177 -32.23 10.54 -26.14
CA PRO A 177 -32.63 9.50 -25.20
C PRO A 177 -32.25 8.12 -25.73
N VAL A 178 -31.31 7.47 -24.99
CA VAL A 178 -30.98 6.07 -25.22
C VAL A 178 -32.23 5.26 -24.93
N ASP A 179 -32.62 4.46 -25.91
CA ASP A 179 -33.67 3.47 -25.88
C ASP A 179 -33.74 2.78 -24.47
N PRO A 180 -34.90 2.77 -23.81
CA PRO A 180 -35.04 2.18 -22.46
C PRO A 180 -34.93 0.65 -22.42
N GLY A 181 -34.14 0.04 -23.27
CA GLY A 181 -34.02 -1.40 -23.48
C GLY A 181 -32.77 -2.11 -22.94
N SER A 182 -31.73 -1.40 -22.42
CA SER A 182 -30.63 -2.10 -21.76
C SER A 182 -30.97 -2.36 -20.29
N PRO A 183 -31.10 -3.61 -19.86
CA PRO A 183 -31.40 -3.90 -18.47
C PRO A 183 -30.25 -3.38 -17.60
N ALA A 184 -30.60 -2.58 -16.58
CA ALA A 184 -29.63 -2.22 -15.55
C ALA A 184 -29.04 -3.51 -14.95
N LEU A 185 -27.71 -3.53 -14.71
CA LEU A 185 -27.03 -4.67 -14.09
C LEU A 185 -27.76 -5.07 -12.79
N SER A 186 -27.94 -6.35 -12.60
CA SER A 186 -28.46 -6.90 -11.34
C SER A 186 -27.43 -6.70 -10.21
N LEU A 187 -27.87 -6.90 -8.97
CA LEU A 187 -26.97 -6.90 -7.83
C LEU A 187 -25.83 -7.92 -8.01
N GLU A 188 -26.16 -9.11 -8.47
CA GLU A 188 -25.24 -10.22 -8.69
C GLU A 188 -24.19 -9.88 -9.75
N GLU A 189 -24.60 -9.30 -10.85
CA GLU A 189 -23.69 -8.86 -11.92
C GLU A 189 -22.76 -7.72 -11.43
N THR A 190 -23.31 -6.77 -10.67
CA THR A 190 -22.52 -5.68 -10.06
C THR A 190 -21.46 -6.21 -9.12
N ILE A 191 -21.81 -7.14 -8.22
CA ILE A 191 -20.86 -7.75 -7.29
C ILE A 191 -19.80 -8.55 -8.04
N ALA A 192 -20.16 -9.32 -9.05
CA ALA A 192 -19.22 -10.13 -9.82
C ALA A 192 -18.23 -9.25 -10.62
N LEU A 193 -18.66 -8.10 -11.10
CA LEU A 193 -17.83 -7.19 -11.92
C LEU A 193 -16.75 -6.48 -11.10
N VAL A 194 -17.02 -6.18 -9.82
CA VAL A 194 -16.08 -5.44 -8.95
C VAL A 194 -14.99 -6.34 -8.38
N GLY A 195 -15.20 -7.66 -8.33
CA GLY A 195 -14.24 -8.61 -7.74
C GLY A 195 -12.93 -8.71 -8.53
N GLN A 196 -11.81 -8.43 -7.88
CA GLN A 196 -10.46 -8.54 -8.45
C GLN A 196 -9.67 -9.67 -7.75
N PRO A 197 -8.88 -10.47 -8.49
CA PRO A 197 -7.99 -11.46 -7.87
C PRO A 197 -6.96 -10.78 -6.96
N SER A 198 -6.74 -11.34 -5.77
CA SER A 198 -5.70 -10.85 -4.86
C SER A 198 -5.11 -11.97 -4.01
N ILE A 199 -3.82 -11.83 -3.68
CA ILE A 199 -3.12 -12.76 -2.78
C ILE A 199 -3.22 -12.18 -1.36
N ILE A 200 -4.10 -12.75 -0.53
CA ILE A 200 -4.25 -12.37 0.87
C ILE A 200 -4.11 -13.60 1.75
N PRO A 201 -3.49 -13.47 2.95
CA PRO A 201 -3.41 -14.56 3.91
C PRO A 201 -4.79 -15.15 4.22
N LEU A 202 -4.84 -16.48 4.28
CA LEU A 202 -6.06 -17.20 4.62
C LEU A 202 -6.41 -16.95 6.08
N ASN A 203 -7.63 -16.47 6.34
CA ASN A 203 -8.23 -16.49 7.68
C ASN A 203 -9.26 -17.62 7.76
N PRO A 204 -8.94 -18.77 8.38
CA PRO A 204 -9.83 -19.91 8.46
C PRO A 204 -11.07 -19.63 9.34
N ASP A 205 -11.04 -18.58 10.16
CA ASP A 205 -12.15 -18.18 11.02
C ASP A 205 -13.09 -17.18 10.37
N ALA A 206 -12.74 -16.62 9.23
CA ALA A 206 -13.61 -15.72 8.49
C ALA A 206 -14.92 -16.41 8.09
N MET A 207 -16.03 -15.69 8.24
CA MET A 207 -17.37 -16.23 7.97
C MET A 207 -17.53 -16.70 6.52
N PHE A 208 -17.06 -15.90 5.56
CA PHE A 208 -17.14 -16.24 4.13
C PHE A 208 -16.36 -17.50 3.80
N TYR A 209 -15.18 -17.68 4.40
CA TYR A 209 -14.41 -18.91 4.23
C TYR A 209 -15.13 -20.14 4.80
N LYS A 210 -15.70 -20.04 6.00
CA LYS A 210 -16.48 -21.14 6.61
C LYS A 210 -17.67 -21.54 5.73
N ILE A 211 -18.41 -20.56 5.23
CA ILE A 211 -19.56 -20.80 4.34
C ILE A 211 -19.09 -21.39 3.01
N ALA A 212 -18.03 -20.89 2.41
CA ALA A 212 -17.50 -21.42 1.16
C ALA A 212 -17.04 -22.87 1.30
N LYS A 213 -16.41 -23.24 2.41
CA LYS A 213 -16.05 -24.64 2.73
C LYS A 213 -17.29 -25.51 2.93
N GLN A 214 -18.28 -25.04 3.67
CA GLN A 214 -19.53 -25.77 3.91
C GLN A 214 -20.30 -26.03 2.60
N GLN A 215 -20.27 -25.07 1.68
CA GLN A 215 -20.95 -25.12 0.38
C GLN A 215 -20.07 -25.71 -0.74
N ASN A 216 -18.85 -26.12 -0.43
CA ASN A 216 -17.92 -26.76 -1.37
C ASN A 216 -17.59 -25.90 -2.61
N LEU A 217 -17.37 -24.59 -2.41
CA LEU A 217 -17.16 -23.63 -3.48
C LEU A 217 -15.76 -23.66 -4.12
N GLY A 218 -14.88 -24.54 -3.68
CA GLY A 218 -13.52 -24.68 -4.22
C GLY A 218 -12.51 -23.72 -3.59
N GLU A 219 -11.43 -23.44 -4.32
CA GLU A 219 -10.36 -22.56 -3.86
C GLU A 219 -10.80 -21.08 -3.89
N ARG A 220 -10.23 -20.33 -2.98
CA ARG A 220 -10.44 -18.87 -2.90
C ARG A 220 -9.65 -18.16 -4.00
N LEU A 221 -10.31 -17.31 -4.78
CA LEU A 221 -9.71 -16.56 -5.88
C LEU A 221 -9.41 -15.10 -5.54
N THR A 222 -10.13 -14.52 -4.56
CA THR A 222 -9.91 -13.13 -4.15
C THR A 222 -9.82 -12.99 -2.63
N ALA A 223 -9.33 -11.82 -2.19
CA ALA A 223 -9.67 -11.31 -0.87
C ALA A 223 -11.16 -11.00 -0.73
N GLU A 224 -11.55 -10.64 0.49
CA GLU A 224 -12.81 -9.93 0.67
C GLU A 224 -12.69 -8.54 0.03
N TYR A 225 -13.72 -8.12 -0.71
CA TYR A 225 -13.79 -6.81 -1.35
C TYR A 225 -15.19 -6.21 -1.13
N ASP A 226 -15.25 -4.88 -1.20
CA ASP A 226 -16.50 -4.15 -1.06
C ASP A 226 -17.07 -3.77 -2.44
N ALA A 227 -18.39 -3.82 -2.56
CA ALA A 227 -19.15 -3.39 -3.73
C ALA A 227 -20.32 -2.52 -3.30
N GLU A 228 -20.71 -1.55 -4.11
CA GLU A 228 -21.89 -0.72 -3.87
C GLU A 228 -22.97 -0.99 -4.93
N TYR A 229 -24.20 -1.14 -4.48
CA TYR A 229 -25.36 -1.30 -5.36
C TYR A 229 -26.57 -0.58 -4.79
N GLN A 230 -27.16 0.33 -5.55
CA GLN A 230 -28.32 1.15 -5.14
C GLN A 230 -28.13 1.86 -3.77
N GLY A 231 -26.94 2.43 -3.52
CA GLY A 231 -26.61 3.13 -2.27
C GLY A 231 -26.42 2.21 -1.06
N LYS A 232 -26.31 0.90 -1.26
CA LYS A 232 -26.03 -0.08 -0.21
C LYS A 232 -24.64 -0.68 -0.42
N ALA A 233 -23.86 -0.77 0.66
CA ALA A 233 -22.55 -1.42 0.64
C ALA A 233 -22.70 -2.94 0.86
N TYR A 234 -21.96 -3.72 0.11
CA TYR A 234 -21.85 -5.16 0.21
C TYR A 234 -20.39 -5.56 0.36
N ARG A 235 -20.14 -6.65 1.10
CA ARG A 235 -18.84 -7.30 1.13
C ARG A 235 -18.93 -8.65 0.47
N ALA A 236 -17.95 -9.02 -0.34
CA ALA A 236 -17.96 -10.25 -1.11
C ALA A 236 -16.58 -10.90 -1.19
N GLN A 237 -16.54 -12.18 -1.55
CA GLN A 237 -15.32 -12.93 -1.80
C GLN A 237 -15.57 -13.98 -2.89
N ILE A 238 -14.68 -14.08 -3.89
CA ILE A 238 -14.80 -15.00 -5.03
C ILE A 238 -14.08 -16.31 -4.74
N TYR A 239 -14.76 -17.39 -5.06
CA TYR A 239 -14.27 -18.77 -5.07
C TYR A 239 -14.44 -19.38 -6.46
N GLU A 240 -13.82 -20.52 -6.72
CA GLU A 240 -13.90 -21.19 -8.03
C GLU A 240 -15.34 -21.41 -8.52
N LYS A 241 -16.23 -21.84 -7.63
CA LYS A 241 -17.61 -22.22 -7.97
C LYS A 241 -18.68 -21.25 -7.49
N GLY A 242 -18.30 -20.12 -6.88
CA GLY A 242 -19.29 -19.14 -6.39
C GLY A 242 -18.68 -17.90 -5.80
N ILE A 243 -19.53 -16.91 -5.59
CA ILE A 243 -19.22 -15.67 -4.89
C ILE A 243 -20.04 -15.66 -3.61
N VAL A 244 -19.37 -15.53 -2.47
CA VAL A 244 -20.03 -15.37 -1.16
C VAL A 244 -20.12 -13.87 -0.87
N TYR A 245 -21.29 -13.36 -0.49
CA TYR A 245 -21.47 -11.95 -0.19
C TYR A 245 -22.52 -11.70 0.90
N ALA A 246 -22.43 -10.54 1.55
CA ALA A 246 -23.41 -10.02 2.49
C ALA A 246 -23.52 -8.50 2.38
N GLN A 247 -24.66 -7.93 2.72
CA GLN A 247 -24.77 -6.49 2.92
C GLN A 247 -23.99 -6.10 4.18
N VAL A 248 -23.22 -5.01 4.10
CA VAL A 248 -22.46 -4.49 5.26
C VAL A 248 -23.44 -4.13 6.38
N GLY A 249 -23.18 -4.68 7.57
CA GLY A 249 -24.06 -4.57 8.73
C GLY A 249 -25.10 -5.69 8.86
N ASP A 250 -25.32 -6.52 7.84
CA ASP A 250 -26.23 -7.70 7.88
C ASP A 250 -25.45 -9.00 7.68
N TRP A 251 -24.49 -9.25 8.55
CA TRP A 251 -23.58 -10.39 8.46
C TRP A 251 -24.25 -11.75 8.71
N GLY A 252 -25.47 -11.76 9.28
CA GLY A 252 -26.26 -12.97 9.46
C GLY A 252 -26.93 -13.47 8.18
N ASN A 253 -26.98 -12.67 7.11
CA ASN A 253 -27.68 -12.97 5.87
C ASN A 253 -26.69 -13.08 4.70
N VAL A 254 -25.78 -14.05 4.79
CA VAL A 254 -24.79 -14.33 3.74
C VAL A 254 -25.45 -15.07 2.58
N LYS A 255 -25.16 -14.61 1.36
CA LYS A 255 -25.69 -15.15 0.10
C LYS A 255 -24.58 -15.69 -0.77
N ILE A 256 -24.95 -16.52 -1.75
CA ILE A 256 -24.03 -17.12 -2.71
C ILE A 256 -24.56 -16.90 -4.12
N ILE A 257 -23.69 -16.40 -5.00
CA ILE A 257 -23.92 -16.38 -6.45
C ILE A 257 -23.15 -17.58 -7.03
N PRO A 258 -23.82 -18.58 -7.64
CA PRO A 258 -23.12 -19.66 -8.33
C PRO A 258 -22.31 -19.13 -9.51
N ARG A 259 -21.11 -19.66 -9.73
CA ARG A 259 -20.33 -19.44 -10.94
C ARG A 259 -20.39 -20.72 -11.78
N THR A 260 -20.89 -20.56 -13.01
CA THR A 260 -20.79 -21.60 -14.05
C THR A 260 -19.48 -21.31 -14.82
N ASN A 261 -18.60 -22.30 -14.85
CA ASN A 261 -17.40 -22.24 -15.70
C ASN A 261 -17.80 -22.30 -17.17
#